data_6ddc80cba8b91f78cca3a85e36ffe6ac
#
_entry.id   6ddc80cba8b91f78cca3a85e36ffe6ac
#
_cell.length_a   1.000
_cell.length_b   1.000
_cell.length_c   1.000
_cell.angle_alpha   90.00
_cell.angle_beta   90.00
_cell.angle_gamma   90.00
#
_symmetry.space_group_name_H-M   'P 1'
#
loop_
_entity.id
_entity.type
_entity.pdbx_description
1 polymer ?
#
loop_
_entity_poly.entity_id
_entity_poly.type
_entity_poly.pdbx_seq_one_letter_code
_entity_poly.pdbx_strand_id
1 'polypeptide(L)'
;MKYSVVVSSRTGNTKMLADVISARLSGRSVIYTGSPADEAAEADFIFAGFWTDKGSCDDSVRRFLEKLENKTVFLFGTSGFGQSPAYFEEILGRVKAFLPLSCTVAGTFMCQGKMPLSVRQRYEAMLVGNPDDEKIRAMIANFDTALSHPDENDFNRLKSALDALNLE
;
A
#
# COMPACT_ATOMS: atom_id res chain seq x y z
N MET A 1 23.64 6.37 -1.77
CA MET A 1 22.27 6.35 -2.38
C MET A 1 21.33 7.20 -1.52
N LYS A 2 20.48 8.03 -2.13
CA LYS A 2 19.46 8.84 -1.45
C LYS A 2 18.12 8.09 -1.48
N TYR A 3 17.40 8.13 -0.36
CA TYR A 3 16.11 7.46 -0.20
C TYR A 3 14.98 8.45 0.04
N SER A 4 13.78 8.13 -0.39
CA SER A 4 12.56 8.78 0.05
C SER A 4 11.47 7.76 0.39
N VAL A 5 10.62 8.12 1.36
CA VAL A 5 9.45 7.33 1.75
C VAL A 5 8.22 8.19 1.51
N VAL A 6 7.51 7.85 0.45
CA VAL A 6 6.28 8.54 0.02
C VAL A 6 5.10 7.69 0.42
N VAL A 7 4.10 8.27 1.06
CA VAL A 7 2.92 7.53 1.48
C VAL A 7 1.65 8.35 1.36
N SER A 8 0.65 7.77 0.75
CA SER A 8 -0.74 8.21 0.85
C SER A 8 -1.52 7.21 1.69
N SER A 9 -2.12 7.68 2.78
CA SER A 9 -2.84 6.84 3.74
C SER A 9 -4.14 7.52 4.14
N ARG A 10 -5.25 6.82 3.97
CA ARG A 10 -6.58 7.34 4.29
C ARG A 10 -6.99 7.05 5.74
N THR A 11 -6.67 5.85 6.23
CA THR A 11 -7.10 5.36 7.55
C THR A 11 -5.93 5.04 8.48
N GLY A 12 -4.70 5.35 8.07
CA GLY A 12 -3.48 5.09 8.83
C GLY A 12 -2.81 3.74 8.55
N ASN A 13 -3.44 2.84 7.82
CA ASN A 13 -2.88 1.50 7.55
C ASN A 13 -1.55 1.57 6.77
N THR A 14 -1.57 2.26 5.64
CA THR A 14 -0.37 2.39 4.79
C THR A 14 0.73 3.17 5.51
N LYS A 15 0.35 4.15 6.34
CA LYS A 15 1.31 4.88 7.17
C LYS A 15 2.04 3.97 8.15
N MET A 16 1.37 2.99 8.74
CA MET A 16 2.02 2.01 9.62
C MET A 16 3.13 1.24 8.88
N LEU A 17 2.91 0.89 7.62
CA LEU A 17 3.94 0.26 6.78
C LEU A 17 5.09 1.24 6.48
N ALA A 18 4.78 2.49 6.18
CA ALA A 18 5.79 3.53 5.96
C ALA A 18 6.67 3.76 7.19
N ASP A 19 6.09 3.68 8.39
CA ASP A 19 6.84 3.80 9.65
C ASP A 19 7.82 2.63 9.83
N VAL A 20 7.43 1.41 9.48
CA VAL A 20 8.33 0.23 9.48
C VAL A 20 9.48 0.43 8.48
N ILE A 21 9.18 0.91 7.28
CA ILE A 21 10.21 1.20 6.26
C ILE A 21 11.16 2.28 6.75
N SER A 22 10.65 3.38 7.29
CA SER A 22 11.45 4.49 7.81
C SER A 22 12.38 4.04 8.93
N ALA A 23 11.90 3.20 9.84
CA ALA A 23 12.72 2.59 10.89
C ALA A 23 13.86 1.72 10.32
N ARG A 24 13.58 0.97 9.24
CA ARG A 24 14.59 0.14 8.55
C ARG A 24 15.65 0.97 7.82
N LEU A 25 15.31 2.19 7.43
CA LEU A 25 16.21 3.13 6.77
C LEU A 25 17.02 3.99 7.76
N SER A 26 16.89 3.77 9.07
CA SER A 26 17.64 4.50 10.08
C SER A 26 19.15 4.43 9.81
N GLY A 27 19.82 5.58 9.87
CA GLY A 27 21.24 5.68 9.55
C GLY A 27 21.58 5.82 8.06
N ARG A 28 20.57 5.76 7.16
CA ARG A 28 20.74 6.00 5.73
C ARG A 28 20.38 7.43 5.35
N SER A 29 20.75 7.83 4.13
CA SER A 29 20.47 9.18 3.61
C SER A 29 19.02 9.28 3.13
N VAL A 30 18.09 9.42 4.08
CA VAL A 30 16.67 9.68 3.78
C VAL A 30 16.48 11.18 3.61
N ILE A 31 16.13 11.63 2.41
CA ILE A 31 15.97 13.04 2.06
C ILE A 31 14.52 13.52 2.17
N TYR A 32 13.56 12.61 2.16
CA TYR A 32 12.14 12.93 2.24
C TYR A 32 11.33 11.80 2.89
N THR A 33 10.38 12.19 3.71
CA THR A 33 9.33 11.28 4.23
C THR A 33 8.03 12.06 4.35
N GLY A 34 6.98 11.62 3.64
CA GLY A 34 5.69 12.31 3.66
C GLY A 34 4.76 11.93 2.53
N SER A 35 3.80 12.80 2.25
CA SER A 35 2.86 12.66 1.13
C SER A 35 3.59 12.76 -0.22
N PRO A 36 2.97 12.32 -1.33
CA PRO A 36 3.53 12.54 -2.67
C PRO A 36 3.87 14.01 -2.92
N ALA A 37 5.13 14.30 -3.21
CA ALA A 37 5.66 15.65 -3.46
C ALA A 37 6.85 15.59 -4.40
N ASP A 38 7.12 16.68 -5.13
CA ASP A 38 8.18 16.73 -6.14
C ASP A 38 9.57 16.54 -5.51
N GLU A 39 9.78 17.01 -4.27
CA GLU A 39 11.03 16.85 -3.52
C GLU A 39 11.39 15.37 -3.27
N ALA A 40 10.39 14.52 -3.15
CA ALA A 40 10.60 13.08 -2.98
C ALA A 40 11.25 12.44 -4.21
N ALA A 41 11.01 13.00 -5.39
CA ALA A 41 11.57 12.51 -6.65
C ALA A 41 13.06 12.81 -6.83
N GLU A 42 13.68 13.60 -5.93
CA GLU A 42 15.12 13.83 -5.93
C GLU A 42 15.92 12.62 -5.41
N ALA A 43 15.27 11.67 -4.75
CA ALA A 43 15.91 10.43 -4.29
C ALA A 43 16.23 9.50 -5.45
N ASP A 44 17.24 8.65 -5.25
CA ASP A 44 17.60 7.58 -6.20
C ASP A 44 16.68 6.37 -6.04
N PHE A 45 16.32 6.06 -4.81
CA PHE A 45 15.45 4.96 -4.42
C PHE A 45 14.22 5.47 -3.67
N ILE A 46 13.04 5.13 -4.15
CA ILE A 46 11.77 5.64 -3.64
C ILE A 46 10.90 4.48 -3.14
N PHE A 47 10.53 4.53 -1.88
CA PHE A 47 9.48 3.69 -1.32
C PHE A 47 8.15 4.43 -1.51
N ALA A 48 7.28 3.90 -2.36
CA ALA A 48 6.00 4.54 -2.68
C ALA A 48 4.83 3.71 -2.15
N GLY A 49 4.14 4.27 -1.19
CA GLY A 49 3.02 3.64 -0.48
C GLY A 49 1.66 4.21 -0.85
N PHE A 50 0.68 3.34 -1.03
CA PHE A 50 -0.68 3.67 -1.41
C PHE A 50 -1.72 2.90 -0.62
N TRP A 51 -2.89 3.48 -0.45
CA TRP A 51 -4.11 2.74 -0.11
C TRP A 51 -4.84 2.36 -1.41
N THR A 52 -5.52 1.24 -1.39
CA THR A 52 -6.24 0.75 -2.58
C THR A 52 -7.57 1.49 -2.75
N ASP A 53 -7.71 2.15 -3.88
CA ASP A 53 -8.93 2.80 -4.34
C ASP A 53 -9.36 2.16 -5.66
N LYS A 54 -10.55 1.55 -5.67
CA LYS A 54 -11.14 0.91 -6.87
C LYS A 54 -10.18 -0.04 -7.60
N GLY A 55 -9.43 -0.83 -6.85
CA GLY A 55 -8.52 -1.84 -7.39
C GLY A 55 -7.17 -1.31 -7.89
N SER A 56 -6.80 -0.08 -7.56
CA SER A 56 -5.53 0.54 -7.92
C SER A 56 -5.06 1.46 -6.79
N CYS A 57 -3.97 2.19 -6.99
CA CYS A 57 -3.56 3.24 -6.05
C CYS A 57 -4.47 4.47 -6.17
N ASP A 58 -4.50 5.27 -5.10
CA ASP A 58 -5.15 6.57 -5.11
C ASP A 58 -4.47 7.54 -6.09
N ASP A 59 -5.22 8.56 -6.48
CA ASP A 59 -4.83 9.48 -7.56
C ASP A 59 -3.55 10.28 -7.26
N SER A 60 -3.30 10.61 -5.99
CA SER A 60 -2.08 11.34 -5.60
C SER A 60 -0.81 10.53 -5.84
N VAL A 61 -0.84 9.23 -5.53
CA VAL A 61 0.30 8.33 -5.79
C VAL A 61 0.43 8.08 -7.29
N ARG A 62 -0.68 7.86 -8.02
CA ARG A 62 -0.64 7.69 -9.47
C ARG A 62 0.09 8.85 -10.14
N ARG A 63 -0.31 10.09 -9.86
CA ARG A 63 0.30 11.30 -10.45
C ARG A 63 1.78 11.43 -10.09
N PHE A 64 2.15 11.03 -8.89
CA PHE A 64 3.55 11.03 -8.47
C PHE A 64 4.36 10.00 -9.26
N LEU A 65 3.87 8.75 -9.38
CA LEU A 65 4.55 7.69 -10.11
C LEU A 65 4.75 8.00 -11.58
N GLU A 66 3.74 8.59 -12.23
CA GLU A 66 3.77 8.95 -13.65
C GLU A 66 4.86 9.99 -14.02
N LYS A 67 5.31 10.78 -13.04
CA LYS A 67 6.34 11.82 -13.22
C LYS A 67 7.77 11.34 -12.95
N LEU A 68 7.94 10.14 -12.40
CA LEU A 68 9.26 9.64 -12.05
C LEU A 68 10.07 9.32 -13.31
N GLU A 69 11.38 9.59 -13.26
CA GLU A 69 12.30 9.25 -14.34
C GLU A 69 13.59 8.64 -13.76
N ASN A 70 14.02 7.52 -14.32
CA ASN A 70 15.29 6.85 -13.97
C ASN A 70 15.42 6.55 -12.45
N LYS A 71 14.32 6.11 -11.80
CA LYS A 71 14.30 5.81 -10.37
C LYS A 71 14.17 4.32 -10.10
N THR A 72 14.71 3.90 -8.96
CA THR A 72 14.41 2.58 -8.39
C THR A 72 13.26 2.74 -7.40
N VAL A 73 12.21 1.92 -7.52
CA VAL A 73 10.99 2.06 -6.74
C VAL A 73 10.64 0.75 -6.04
N PHE A 74 10.32 0.82 -4.76
CA PHE A 74 9.65 -0.24 -4.02
C PHE A 74 8.21 0.18 -3.78
N LEU A 75 7.25 -0.59 -4.29
CA LEU A 75 5.82 -0.31 -4.13
C LEU A 75 5.27 -1.06 -2.92
N PHE A 76 4.56 -0.37 -2.05
CA PHE A 76 3.86 -1.00 -0.94
C PHE A 76 2.44 -0.46 -0.80
N GLY A 77 1.53 -1.30 -0.36
CA GLY A 77 0.13 -0.89 -0.29
C GLY A 77 -0.69 -1.70 0.72
N THR A 78 -1.88 -1.18 0.98
CA THR A 78 -2.89 -1.83 1.81
C THR A 78 -4.22 -1.90 1.07
N SER A 79 -5.01 -2.92 1.37
CA SER A 79 -6.36 -3.09 0.82
C SER A 79 -7.32 -3.62 1.88
N GLY A 80 -8.55 -3.15 1.87
CA GLY A 80 -9.59 -3.69 2.73
C GLY A 80 -9.97 -5.14 2.40
N PHE A 81 -9.83 -5.55 1.13
CA PHE A 81 -9.91 -6.94 0.71
C PHE A 81 -8.50 -7.50 0.59
N GLY A 82 -8.26 -8.72 1.06
CA GLY A 82 -6.88 -9.14 1.15
C GLY A 82 -6.61 -10.61 1.38
N GLN A 83 -7.53 -11.48 1.12
CA GLN A 83 -7.40 -12.90 1.40
C GLN A 83 -6.77 -13.71 0.25
N SER A 84 -6.42 -13.07 -0.86
CA SER A 84 -5.85 -13.73 -2.03
C SER A 84 -4.57 -13.03 -2.49
N PRO A 85 -3.42 -13.73 -2.56
CA PRO A 85 -2.21 -13.19 -3.19
C PRO A 85 -2.43 -12.74 -4.63
N ALA A 86 -3.28 -13.44 -5.39
CA ALA A 86 -3.62 -13.07 -6.76
C ALA A 86 -4.30 -11.70 -6.85
N TYR A 87 -5.13 -11.36 -5.89
CA TYR A 87 -5.78 -10.03 -5.82
C TYR A 87 -4.76 -8.91 -5.61
N PHE A 88 -3.80 -9.11 -4.73
CA PHE A 88 -2.71 -8.13 -4.53
C PHE A 88 -1.84 -7.99 -5.78
N GLU A 89 -1.53 -9.08 -6.47
CA GLU A 89 -0.77 -9.04 -7.72
C GLU A 89 -1.50 -8.27 -8.83
N GLU A 90 -2.81 -8.37 -8.92
CA GLU A 90 -3.61 -7.57 -9.86
C GLU A 90 -3.51 -6.07 -9.56
N ILE A 91 -3.65 -5.69 -8.28
CA ILE A 91 -3.51 -4.29 -7.86
C ILE A 91 -2.11 -3.77 -8.17
N LEU A 92 -1.09 -4.51 -7.76
CA LEU A 92 0.31 -4.15 -8.01
C LEU A 92 0.63 -4.04 -9.50
N GLY A 93 0.06 -4.91 -10.33
CA GLY A 93 0.20 -4.85 -11.79
C GLY A 93 -0.34 -3.55 -12.37
N ARG A 94 -1.51 -3.10 -11.90
CA ARG A 94 -2.11 -1.82 -12.31
C ARG A 94 -1.27 -0.62 -11.84
N VAL A 95 -0.73 -0.68 -10.63
CA VAL A 95 0.11 0.40 -10.08
C VAL A 95 1.46 0.48 -10.79
N LYS A 96 2.10 -0.66 -11.05
CA LYS A 96 3.35 -0.73 -11.84
C LYS A 96 3.19 -0.09 -13.22
N ALA A 97 2.02 -0.21 -13.84
CA ALA A 97 1.76 0.34 -15.17
C ALA A 97 1.83 1.88 -15.22
N PHE A 98 1.75 2.56 -14.08
CA PHE A 98 1.91 4.02 -14.01
C PHE A 98 3.38 4.46 -14.03
N LEU A 99 4.31 3.57 -13.75
CA LEU A 99 5.75 3.89 -13.78
C LEU A 99 6.26 3.97 -15.23
N PRO A 100 7.00 5.02 -15.56
CA PRO A 100 7.72 5.08 -16.84
C PRO A 100 8.71 3.92 -16.98
N LEU A 101 8.97 3.51 -18.23
CA LEU A 101 9.90 2.42 -18.54
C LEU A 101 11.34 2.68 -18.07
N SER A 102 11.70 3.93 -17.83
CA SER A 102 13.00 4.31 -17.27
C SER A 102 13.15 3.95 -15.78
N CYS A 103 12.06 3.64 -15.09
CA CYS A 103 12.07 3.27 -13.69
C CYS A 103 12.19 1.75 -13.50
N THR A 104 12.85 1.33 -12.43
CA THR A 104 13.00 -0.07 -12.05
C THR A 104 12.19 -0.36 -10.78
N VAL A 105 11.39 -1.42 -10.78
CA VAL A 105 10.70 -1.90 -9.58
C VAL A 105 11.61 -2.88 -8.86
N ALA A 106 12.16 -2.48 -7.71
CA ALA A 106 13.05 -3.31 -6.90
C ALA A 106 12.32 -4.38 -6.09
N GLY A 107 11.05 -4.15 -5.79
CA GLY A 107 10.22 -5.09 -5.06
C GLY A 107 8.85 -4.49 -4.74
N THR A 108 7.99 -5.32 -4.18
CA THR A 108 6.61 -4.96 -3.86
C THR A 108 6.16 -5.63 -2.56
N PHE A 109 5.20 -4.99 -1.88
CA PHE A 109 4.53 -5.56 -0.72
C PHE A 109 3.08 -5.11 -0.65
N MET A 110 2.18 -6.00 -0.30
CA MET A 110 0.81 -5.65 0.08
C MET A 110 0.33 -6.47 1.26
N CYS A 111 -0.52 -5.87 2.07
CA CYS A 111 -1.28 -6.55 3.09
C CYS A 111 -2.70 -5.99 3.21
N GLN A 112 -3.54 -6.70 3.95
CA GLN A 112 -4.85 -6.23 4.30
C GLN A 112 -4.76 -5.10 5.32
N GLY A 113 -5.76 -4.22 5.34
CA GLY A 113 -5.88 -3.14 6.30
C GLY A 113 -7.34 -2.90 6.72
N LYS A 114 -7.54 -2.51 7.97
CA LYS A 114 -8.88 -2.24 8.50
C LYS A 114 -9.59 -1.13 7.73
N MET A 115 -10.88 -1.32 7.52
CA MET A 115 -11.75 -0.33 6.92
C MET A 115 -12.51 0.48 7.99
N PRO A 116 -12.99 1.69 7.67
CA PRO A 116 -13.84 2.47 8.59
C PRO A 116 -15.14 1.74 8.90
N LEU A 117 -15.66 1.91 10.12
CA LEU A 117 -16.92 1.30 10.56
C LEU A 117 -18.11 1.66 9.65
N SER A 118 -18.10 2.83 9.04
CA SER A 118 -19.10 3.24 8.06
C SER A 118 -19.27 2.27 6.88
N VAL A 119 -18.21 1.57 6.50
CA VAL A 119 -18.26 0.54 5.46
C VAL A 119 -19.09 -0.66 5.94
N ARG A 120 -18.86 -1.14 7.16
CA ARG A 120 -19.65 -2.23 7.74
C ARG A 120 -21.12 -1.87 7.88
N GLN A 121 -21.41 -0.67 8.33
CA GLN A 121 -22.78 -0.15 8.47
C GLN A 121 -23.50 -0.13 7.12
N ARG A 122 -22.81 0.25 6.03
CA ARG A 122 -23.36 0.20 4.68
C ARG A 122 -23.66 -1.24 4.25
N TYR A 123 -22.77 -2.19 4.54
CA TYR A 123 -23.01 -3.61 4.24
C TYR A 123 -24.20 -4.17 5.03
N GLU A 124 -24.30 -3.83 6.31
CA GLU A 124 -25.44 -4.23 7.15
C GLU A 124 -26.77 -3.68 6.61
N ALA A 125 -26.79 -2.43 6.17
CA ALA A 125 -27.98 -1.83 5.54
C ALA A 125 -28.35 -2.54 4.24
N MET A 126 -27.39 -2.93 3.42
CA MET A 126 -27.61 -3.72 2.21
C MET A 126 -28.17 -5.11 2.55
N LEU A 127 -27.69 -5.73 3.63
CA LEU A 127 -28.15 -7.06 4.06
C LEU A 127 -29.62 -7.04 4.54
N VAL A 128 -30.08 -5.96 5.15
CA VAL A 128 -31.50 -5.78 5.55
C VAL A 128 -32.41 -5.91 4.34
N GLY A 129 -32.05 -5.34 3.19
CA GLY A 129 -32.81 -5.44 1.95
C GLY A 129 -32.69 -6.79 1.24
N ASN A 130 -31.62 -7.54 1.53
CA ASN A 130 -31.29 -8.84 0.90
C ASN A 130 -30.70 -9.81 1.93
N PRO A 131 -31.50 -10.31 2.92
CA PRO A 131 -30.98 -11.04 4.08
C PRO A 131 -30.31 -12.39 3.74
N ASP A 132 -30.58 -12.95 2.57
CA ASP A 132 -30.01 -14.21 2.10
C ASP A 132 -28.86 -14.02 1.11
N ASP A 133 -28.40 -12.79 0.90
CA ASP A 133 -27.30 -12.50 -0.02
C ASP A 133 -25.95 -12.92 0.61
N GLU A 134 -25.42 -14.04 0.14
CA GLU A 134 -24.13 -14.58 0.61
C GLU A 134 -22.95 -13.68 0.30
N LYS A 135 -23.02 -12.90 -0.79
CA LYS A 135 -21.98 -11.96 -1.19
C LYS A 135 -21.83 -10.83 -0.18
N ILE A 136 -22.94 -10.25 0.28
CA ILE A 136 -22.94 -9.22 1.32
C ILE A 136 -22.41 -9.78 2.64
N ARG A 137 -22.83 -10.98 3.02
CA ARG A 137 -22.31 -11.67 4.22
C ARG A 137 -20.81 -11.91 4.15
N ALA A 138 -20.30 -12.30 2.98
CA ALA A 138 -18.86 -12.46 2.75
C ALA A 138 -18.10 -11.13 2.88
N MET A 139 -18.68 -10.02 2.42
CA MET A 139 -18.12 -8.67 2.57
C MET A 139 -18.04 -8.26 4.04
N ILE A 140 -19.06 -8.57 4.84
CA ILE A 140 -19.07 -8.30 6.29
C ILE A 140 -18.00 -9.16 6.98
N ALA A 141 -17.90 -10.44 6.66
CA ALA A 141 -16.89 -11.34 7.22
C ALA A 141 -15.47 -10.87 6.87
N ASN A 142 -15.26 -10.40 5.63
CA ASN A 142 -13.97 -9.79 5.23
C ASN A 142 -13.67 -8.51 6.04
N PHE A 143 -14.67 -7.66 6.26
CA PHE A 143 -14.51 -6.47 7.11
C PHE A 143 -14.02 -6.86 8.51
N ASP A 144 -14.66 -7.86 9.12
CA ASP A 144 -14.31 -8.32 10.47
C ASP A 144 -12.89 -8.90 10.51
N THR A 145 -12.48 -9.65 9.49
CA THR A 145 -11.11 -10.16 9.35
C THR A 145 -10.10 -9.01 9.19
N ALA A 146 -10.46 -7.98 8.44
CA ALA A 146 -9.58 -6.82 8.19
C ALA A 146 -9.30 -5.98 9.43
N LEU A 147 -10.15 -6.03 10.47
CA LEU A 147 -10.03 -5.19 11.67
C LEU A 147 -8.70 -5.33 12.40
N SER A 148 -8.08 -6.51 12.36
CA SER A 148 -6.78 -6.77 13.00
C SER A 148 -5.57 -6.47 12.11
N HIS A 149 -5.78 -6.01 10.88
CA HIS A 149 -4.70 -5.74 9.92
C HIS A 149 -4.46 -4.24 9.70
N PRO A 150 -3.23 -3.81 9.44
CA PRO A 150 -2.01 -4.63 9.45
C PRO A 150 -1.68 -5.17 10.84
N ASP A 151 -1.17 -6.37 10.92
CA ASP A 151 -0.74 -7.01 12.15
C ASP A 151 0.79 -7.26 12.19
N GLU A 152 1.29 -7.86 13.26
CA GLU A 152 2.71 -8.14 13.43
C GLU A 152 3.26 -9.09 12.35
N ASN A 153 2.44 -10.04 11.87
CA ASN A 153 2.83 -10.92 10.76
C ASN A 153 3.00 -10.13 9.45
N ASP A 154 2.13 -9.17 9.20
CA ASP A 154 2.25 -8.27 8.05
C ASP A 154 3.56 -7.46 8.12
N PHE A 155 3.88 -6.91 9.28
CA PHE A 155 5.12 -6.16 9.47
C PHE A 155 6.37 -7.04 9.32
N ASN A 156 6.33 -8.28 9.80
CA ASN A 156 7.45 -9.22 9.66
C ASN A 156 7.66 -9.62 8.19
N ARG A 157 6.59 -9.82 7.43
CA ARG A 157 6.68 -10.07 5.98
C ARG A 157 7.24 -8.86 5.23
N LEU A 158 6.85 -7.65 5.62
CA LEU A 158 7.42 -6.42 5.06
C LEU A 158 8.91 -6.32 5.37
N LYS A 159 9.33 -6.55 6.62
CA LYS A 159 10.74 -6.53 7.02
C LYS A 159 11.57 -7.53 6.20
N SER A 160 11.05 -8.75 5.98
CA SER A 160 11.70 -9.75 5.13
C SER A 160 11.85 -9.29 3.68
N ALA A 161 10.83 -8.62 3.13
CA ALA A 161 10.92 -8.05 1.78
C ALA A 161 11.95 -6.93 1.69
N LEU A 162 12.08 -6.11 2.73
CA LEU A 162 13.09 -5.04 2.80
C LEU A 162 14.51 -5.60 2.94
N ASP A 163 14.69 -6.68 3.71
CA ASP A 163 16.00 -7.33 3.91
C ASP A 163 16.53 -7.93 2.60
N ALA A 164 15.65 -8.33 1.69
CA ALA A 164 16.02 -8.83 0.36
C ALA A 164 16.52 -7.75 -0.61
N LEU A 165 16.36 -6.45 -0.27
CA LEU A 165 16.69 -5.34 -1.19
C LEU A 165 18.17 -4.96 -1.21
N ASN A 166 19.02 -5.50 -0.34
CA ASN A 166 20.45 -5.13 -0.24
C ASN A 166 20.66 -3.60 -0.23
N LEU A 167 19.92 -2.89 0.62
CA LEU A 167 19.99 -1.43 0.73
C LEU A 167 21.37 -0.97 1.24
N GLU A 168 21.98 0.01 0.56
CA GLU A 168 23.27 0.62 0.92
C GLU A 168 23.16 1.64 2.06
#